data_3bd3916c091160cd95dd968ec5176518
#
_entry.id   3bd3916c091160cd95dd968ec5176518
#
_cell.length_a   1.000
_cell.length_b   1.000
_cell.length_c   1.000
_cell.angle_alpha   90.00
_cell.angle_beta   90.00
_cell.angle_gamma   90.00
#
_symmetry.space_group_name_H-M   'P 1'
#
loop_
_entity.id
_entity.type
_entity.pdbx_description
1 polymer ?
#
loop_
_entity_poly.entity_id
_entity_poly.type
_entity_poly.pdbx_seq_one_letter_code
_entity_poly.pdbx_strand_id
1 'polypeptide(L)'
;MDVRCWTFSIVAVVKAALLSVMPRCSWAASEPNVTYHDEEWGVPVHDDRGLFEFLILEGAQAGLSWTTILKKRENYRKAFDEFRPEKIARYGARDVRRLLRNEGIVRNRLKIAATITNAKSFLAVQKEFGTFDAYLWSFVGGKPIQNQRRKMTDVPARTTQSDAMSRDLLRRRFKFVGSTICYALMQATGMVNDHLVTCPRHAELAH
;
A
#
# COMPACT_ATOMS: atom_id res chain seq x y z
N MET A 1 -33.38 -25.96 18.55
CA MET A 1 -31.93 -25.74 18.75
C MET A 1 -31.31 -25.71 17.37
N ASP A 2 -30.78 -24.53 16.97
CA ASP A 2 -30.42 -24.26 15.57
C ASP A 2 -28.98 -24.75 15.31
N VAL A 3 -28.89 -25.88 14.57
CA VAL A 3 -27.60 -26.56 14.25
C VAL A 3 -26.69 -25.68 13.32
N ARG A 4 -27.25 -24.63 12.73
CA ARG A 4 -26.53 -23.74 11.78
C ARG A 4 -25.54 -22.79 12.44
N CYS A 5 -25.70 -22.48 13.72
CA CYS A 5 -24.83 -21.53 14.42
C CYS A 5 -23.48 -22.15 14.83
N TRP A 6 -23.39 -23.47 14.96
CA TRP A 6 -22.16 -24.16 15.39
C TRP A 6 -21.18 -24.45 14.24
N THR A 7 -21.68 -24.62 13.02
CA THR A 7 -20.84 -24.93 11.86
C THR A 7 -19.99 -23.74 11.42
N PHE A 8 -20.50 -22.51 11.55
CA PHE A 8 -19.74 -21.30 11.22
C PHE A 8 -18.56 -21.05 12.16
N SER A 9 -18.71 -21.36 13.43
CA SER A 9 -17.65 -21.17 14.44
C SER A 9 -16.49 -22.17 14.26
N ILE A 10 -16.80 -23.44 13.98
CA ILE A 10 -15.79 -24.48 13.79
C ILE A 10 -14.97 -24.24 12.52
N VAL A 11 -15.59 -23.85 11.41
CA VAL A 11 -14.90 -23.55 10.16
C VAL A 11 -13.99 -22.35 10.31
N ALA A 12 -14.40 -21.30 11.04
CA ALA A 12 -13.57 -20.13 11.31
C ALA A 12 -12.37 -20.48 12.20
N VAL A 13 -12.56 -21.30 13.23
CA VAL A 13 -11.47 -21.74 14.13
C VAL A 13 -10.51 -22.67 13.42
N VAL A 14 -10.99 -23.61 12.60
CA VAL A 14 -10.15 -24.51 11.80
C VAL A 14 -9.38 -23.74 10.74
N LYS A 15 -10.01 -22.75 10.10
CA LYS A 15 -9.34 -21.89 9.11
C LYS A 15 -8.25 -21.03 9.78
N ALA A 16 -8.50 -20.47 10.95
CA ALA A 16 -7.51 -19.73 11.72
C ALA A 16 -6.34 -20.62 12.20
N ALA A 17 -6.63 -21.84 12.65
CA ALA A 17 -5.62 -22.81 13.07
C ALA A 17 -4.78 -23.33 11.89
N LEU A 18 -5.36 -23.56 10.71
CA LEU A 18 -4.66 -23.93 9.48
C LEU A 18 -3.77 -22.78 8.97
N LEU A 19 -4.22 -21.54 9.04
CA LEU A 19 -3.42 -20.36 8.68
C LEU A 19 -2.19 -20.18 9.58
N SER A 20 -2.25 -20.63 10.85
CA SER A 20 -1.11 -20.57 11.77
C SER A 20 0.01 -21.60 11.45
N VAL A 21 -0.29 -22.64 10.67
CA VAL A 21 0.64 -23.73 10.32
C VAL A 21 1.22 -23.56 8.91
N MET A 22 0.59 -22.76 8.05
CA MET A 22 1.05 -22.58 6.66
C MET A 22 2.16 -21.52 6.56
N PRO A 23 3.17 -21.75 5.70
CA PRO A 23 4.30 -20.81 5.59
C PRO A 23 3.85 -19.50 4.96
N ARG A 24 3.91 -18.42 5.72
CA ARG A 24 3.78 -17.05 5.20
C ARG A 24 5.00 -16.69 4.35
N CYS A 25 4.89 -15.62 3.57
CA CYS A 25 6.06 -14.99 2.97
C CYS A 25 7.05 -14.61 4.07
N SER A 26 8.34 -14.93 3.92
CA SER A 26 9.34 -14.87 4.99
C SER A 26 9.57 -13.49 5.60
N TRP A 27 9.21 -12.40 4.90
CA TRP A 27 9.29 -11.05 5.43
C TRP A 27 8.23 -10.75 6.51
N ALA A 28 7.15 -11.51 6.55
CA ALA A 28 6.07 -11.39 7.54
C ALA A 28 6.36 -12.25 8.78
N ALA A 29 7.51 -12.02 9.43
CA ALA A 29 7.99 -12.86 10.53
C ALA A 29 7.52 -12.40 11.92
N SER A 30 7.07 -11.17 12.08
CA SER A 30 6.64 -10.60 13.36
C SER A 30 5.67 -9.43 13.16
N GLU A 31 4.93 -9.07 14.22
CA GLU A 31 4.06 -7.89 14.17
C GLU A 31 4.85 -6.57 14.02
N PRO A 32 4.28 -5.61 13.31
CA PRO A 32 2.96 -5.59 12.65
C PRO A 32 2.93 -6.19 11.23
N ASN A 33 4.02 -6.78 10.75
CA ASN A 33 4.11 -7.31 9.39
C ASN A 33 3.21 -8.53 9.18
N VAL A 34 2.98 -9.35 10.22
CA VAL A 34 2.11 -10.52 10.15
C VAL A 34 0.67 -10.11 9.84
N THR A 35 0.11 -9.22 10.65
CA THR A 35 -1.25 -8.71 10.44
C THR A 35 -1.37 -8.03 9.07
N TYR A 36 -0.42 -7.17 8.71
CA TYR A 36 -0.42 -6.50 7.42
C TYR A 36 -0.37 -7.48 6.23
N HIS A 37 0.45 -8.53 6.30
CA HIS A 37 0.56 -9.56 5.27
C HIS A 37 -0.75 -10.36 5.14
N ASP A 38 -1.35 -10.74 6.28
CA ASP A 38 -2.50 -11.62 6.29
C ASP A 38 -3.81 -10.89 5.91
N GLU A 39 -3.89 -9.59 6.12
CA GLU A 39 -5.14 -8.84 5.98
C GLU A 39 -5.14 -7.81 4.83
N GLU A 40 -3.98 -7.20 4.52
CA GLU A 40 -3.93 -6.05 3.62
C GLU A 40 -3.05 -6.26 2.39
N TRP A 41 -1.82 -6.77 2.54
CA TRP A 41 -0.87 -6.83 1.44
C TRP A 41 -1.35 -7.74 0.30
N GLY A 42 -1.36 -7.20 -0.91
CA GLY A 42 -1.85 -7.92 -2.10
C GLY A 42 -3.36 -7.90 -2.27
N VAL A 43 -4.12 -7.32 -1.34
CA VAL A 43 -5.58 -7.14 -1.48
C VAL A 43 -5.85 -5.97 -2.42
N PRO A 44 -6.68 -6.14 -3.48
CA PRO A 44 -7.02 -5.05 -4.39
C PRO A 44 -7.66 -3.86 -3.68
N VAL A 45 -7.07 -2.68 -3.86
CA VAL A 45 -7.56 -1.41 -3.32
C VAL A 45 -8.07 -0.55 -4.46
N HIS A 46 -9.36 -0.21 -4.42
CA HIS A 46 -10.08 0.63 -5.40
C HIS A 46 -10.63 1.93 -4.79
N ASP A 47 -10.34 2.19 -3.51
CA ASP A 47 -10.68 3.45 -2.87
C ASP A 47 -9.57 4.48 -3.08
N ASP A 48 -9.91 5.60 -3.70
CA ASP A 48 -8.96 6.66 -4.03
C ASP A 48 -8.16 7.18 -2.82
N ARG A 49 -8.79 7.27 -1.65
CA ARG A 49 -8.12 7.72 -0.43
C ARG A 49 -7.15 6.65 0.10
N GLY A 50 -7.53 5.38 0.05
CA GLY A 50 -6.64 4.26 0.38
C GLY A 50 -5.43 4.20 -0.55
N LEU A 51 -5.64 4.36 -1.86
CA LEU A 51 -4.57 4.45 -2.85
C LEU A 51 -3.63 5.64 -2.57
N PHE A 52 -4.17 6.80 -2.17
CA PHE A 52 -3.37 7.94 -1.79
C PHE A 52 -2.59 7.69 -0.50
N GLU A 53 -3.21 7.07 0.52
CA GLU A 53 -2.52 6.66 1.75
C GLU A 53 -1.31 5.78 1.44
N PHE A 54 -1.49 4.69 0.67
CA PHE A 54 -0.39 3.81 0.29
C PHE A 54 0.70 4.54 -0.50
N LEU A 55 0.34 5.37 -1.47
CA LEU A 55 1.30 6.17 -2.24
C LEU A 55 2.21 7.02 -1.33
N ILE A 56 1.62 7.67 -0.32
CA ILE A 56 2.38 8.50 0.61
C ILE A 56 3.22 7.66 1.56
N LEU A 57 2.69 6.53 2.07
CA LEU A 57 3.42 5.66 2.99
C LEU A 57 4.60 4.96 2.31
N GLU A 58 4.44 4.50 1.07
CA GLU A 58 5.53 3.92 0.28
C GLU A 58 6.63 4.96 -0.02
N GLY A 59 6.24 6.19 -0.36
CA GLY A 59 7.19 7.29 -0.49
C GLY A 59 7.90 7.63 0.83
N ALA A 60 7.18 7.53 1.97
CA ALA A 60 7.74 7.76 3.30
C ALA A 60 8.71 6.64 3.71
N GLN A 61 8.54 5.42 3.20
CA GLN A 61 9.44 4.29 3.46
C GLN A 61 10.84 4.48 2.87
N ALA A 62 11.02 5.26 1.81
CA ALA A 62 12.31 5.40 1.14
C ALA A 62 13.48 5.56 2.15
N GLY A 63 14.41 4.59 2.17
CA GLY A 63 15.54 4.51 3.10
C GLY A 63 15.20 4.02 4.52
N LEU A 64 13.99 3.48 4.75
CA LEU A 64 13.52 2.94 6.03
C LEU A 64 12.92 1.53 5.83
N SER A 65 12.66 0.83 6.93
CA SER A 65 11.92 -0.43 6.87
C SER A 65 10.40 -0.21 6.80
N TRP A 66 9.69 -1.11 6.13
CA TRP A 66 8.21 -1.09 6.11
C TRP A 66 7.62 -1.21 7.52
N THR A 67 8.20 -2.04 8.37
CA THR A 67 7.83 -2.16 9.79
C THR A 67 7.82 -0.80 10.50
N THR A 68 8.80 0.08 10.20
CA THR A 68 8.85 1.42 10.77
C THR A 68 7.66 2.27 10.31
N ILE A 69 7.25 2.13 9.06
CA ILE A 69 6.10 2.84 8.51
C ILE A 69 4.79 2.32 9.08
N LEU A 70 4.61 1.01 9.15
CA LEU A 70 3.42 0.40 9.76
C LEU A 70 3.22 0.85 11.22
N LYS A 71 4.29 0.85 12.02
CA LYS A 71 4.23 1.35 13.41
C LYS A 71 3.85 2.82 13.52
N LYS A 72 4.06 3.61 12.47
CA LYS A 72 3.74 5.04 12.43
C LYS A 72 2.46 5.36 11.66
N ARG A 73 1.83 4.39 10.99
CA ARG A 73 0.72 4.58 10.05
C ARG A 73 -0.43 5.34 10.67
N GLU A 74 -0.85 4.97 11.87
CA GLU A 74 -1.94 5.64 12.57
C GLU A 74 -1.59 7.10 12.92
N ASN A 75 -0.34 7.36 13.28
CA ASN A 75 0.13 8.73 13.50
C ASN A 75 0.18 9.55 12.21
N TYR A 76 0.50 8.89 11.06
CA TYR A 76 0.41 9.53 9.75
C TYR A 76 -1.03 9.93 9.42
N ARG A 77 -2.01 9.03 9.64
CA ARG A 77 -3.45 9.34 9.45
C ARG A 77 -3.84 10.59 10.23
N LYS A 78 -3.57 10.62 11.53
CA LYS A 78 -3.85 11.77 12.40
C LYS A 78 -3.11 13.05 11.96
N ALA A 79 -1.84 12.93 11.56
CA ALA A 79 -1.01 14.08 11.20
C ALA A 79 -1.39 14.72 9.86
N PHE A 80 -1.88 13.90 8.91
CA PHE A 80 -2.20 14.28 7.54
C PHE A 80 -3.72 14.26 7.25
N ASP A 81 -4.57 14.62 8.23
CA ASP A 81 -6.02 14.76 8.07
C ASP A 81 -6.68 13.54 7.42
N GLU A 82 -6.36 12.32 7.90
CA GLU A 82 -6.86 11.05 7.39
C GLU A 82 -6.59 10.86 5.88
N PHE A 83 -5.44 11.33 5.42
CA PHE A 83 -5.02 11.32 4.01
C PHE A 83 -6.05 11.92 3.05
N ARG A 84 -6.78 12.96 3.48
CA ARG A 84 -7.68 13.72 2.60
C ARG A 84 -6.88 14.65 1.69
N PRO A 85 -6.76 14.35 0.39
CA PRO A 85 -5.87 15.10 -0.50
C PRO A 85 -6.28 16.57 -0.64
N GLU A 86 -7.58 16.88 -0.56
CA GLU A 86 -8.09 18.24 -0.65
C GLU A 86 -7.62 19.13 0.51
N LYS A 87 -7.46 18.55 1.70
CA LYS A 87 -6.92 19.25 2.86
C LYS A 87 -5.41 19.40 2.75
N ILE A 88 -4.72 18.31 2.46
CA ILE A 88 -3.25 18.27 2.38
C ILE A 88 -2.72 19.19 1.28
N ALA A 89 -3.41 19.29 0.13
CA ALA A 89 -3.04 20.18 -0.97
C ALA A 89 -3.02 21.67 -0.57
N ARG A 90 -3.72 22.04 0.52
CA ARG A 90 -3.79 23.41 1.07
C ARG A 90 -2.79 23.68 2.19
N TYR A 91 -2.01 22.69 2.61
CA TYR A 91 -1.03 22.87 3.66
C TYR A 91 0.01 23.94 3.31
N GLY A 92 0.28 24.82 4.28
CA GLY A 92 1.24 25.89 4.19
C GLY A 92 2.42 25.74 5.12
N ALA A 93 3.19 26.79 5.28
CA ALA A 93 4.40 26.81 6.13
C ALA A 93 4.13 26.44 7.59
N ARG A 94 2.93 26.79 8.12
CA ARG A 94 2.52 26.43 9.49
C ARG A 94 2.38 24.92 9.63
N ASP A 95 1.76 24.24 8.66
CA ASP A 95 1.55 22.80 8.68
C ASP A 95 2.88 22.06 8.55
N VAL A 96 3.75 22.50 7.65
CA VAL A 96 5.09 21.94 7.52
C VAL A 96 5.87 22.04 8.85
N ARG A 97 5.82 23.17 9.56
CA ARG A 97 6.45 23.30 10.88
C ARG A 97 5.84 22.37 11.92
N ARG A 98 4.51 22.22 11.93
CA ARG A 98 3.77 21.28 12.80
C ARG A 98 4.24 19.84 12.56
N LEU A 99 4.27 19.41 11.30
CA LEU A 99 4.65 18.06 10.89
C LEU A 99 6.13 17.75 11.21
N LEU A 100 7.04 18.72 11.04
CA LEU A 100 8.45 18.54 11.39
C LEU A 100 8.70 18.37 12.90
N ARG A 101 7.77 18.81 13.76
CA ARG A 101 7.82 18.61 15.21
C ARG A 101 7.13 17.33 15.67
N ASN A 102 6.39 16.65 14.79
CA ASN A 102 5.63 15.45 15.15
C ASN A 102 6.53 14.20 15.12
N GLU A 103 6.83 13.64 16.29
CA GLU A 103 7.65 12.44 16.46
C GLU A 103 6.94 11.16 16.00
N GLY A 104 5.63 11.20 15.88
CA GLY A 104 4.83 10.08 15.39
C GLY A 104 5.05 9.76 13.92
N ILE A 105 5.61 10.68 13.12
CA ILE A 105 5.89 10.48 11.69
C ILE A 105 7.40 10.56 11.39
N VAL A 106 7.78 10.27 10.16
CA VAL A 106 9.14 10.50 9.65
C VAL A 106 9.35 12.00 9.45
N ARG A 107 10.16 12.62 10.32
CA ARG A 107 10.44 14.07 10.33
C ARG A 107 11.43 14.48 9.22
N ASN A 108 11.05 14.26 7.98
CA ASN A 108 11.86 14.61 6.81
C ASN A 108 11.17 15.70 5.99
N ARG A 109 11.82 16.88 5.87
CA ARG A 109 11.25 18.05 5.17
C ARG A 109 10.89 17.74 3.72
N LEU A 110 11.72 16.97 3.01
CA LEU A 110 11.47 16.62 1.61
C LEU A 110 10.26 15.69 1.46
N LYS A 111 10.11 14.69 2.34
CA LYS A 111 8.95 13.78 2.34
C LYS A 111 7.66 14.52 2.68
N ILE A 112 7.69 15.41 3.66
CA ILE A 112 6.52 16.26 4.03
C ILE A 112 6.13 17.18 2.85
N ALA A 113 7.09 17.86 2.24
CA ALA A 113 6.82 18.71 1.08
C ALA A 113 6.33 17.90 -0.12
N ALA A 114 6.87 16.69 -0.33
CA ALA A 114 6.42 15.76 -1.35
C ALA A 114 4.95 15.34 -1.16
N THR A 115 4.53 15.07 0.07
CA THR A 115 3.12 14.72 0.37
C THR A 115 2.16 15.83 -0.07
N ILE A 116 2.52 17.10 0.15
CA ILE A 116 1.72 18.25 -0.30
C ILE A 116 1.68 18.34 -1.82
N THR A 117 2.83 18.14 -2.48
CA THR A 117 2.92 18.15 -3.94
C THR A 117 2.11 17.00 -4.54
N ASN A 118 2.24 15.81 -3.96
CA ASN A 118 1.52 14.61 -4.39
C ASN A 118 0.01 14.78 -4.24
N ALA A 119 -0.47 15.42 -3.17
CA ALA A 119 -1.89 15.73 -3.01
C ALA A 119 -2.44 16.62 -4.14
N LYS A 120 -1.68 17.64 -4.54
CA LYS A 120 -2.06 18.51 -5.67
C LYS A 120 -2.08 17.75 -6.99
N SER A 121 -1.08 16.93 -7.24
CA SER A 121 -0.97 16.10 -8.44
C SER A 121 -2.08 15.03 -8.48
N PHE A 122 -2.42 14.45 -7.33
CA PHE A 122 -3.50 13.49 -7.18
C PHE A 122 -4.86 14.10 -7.59
N LEU A 123 -5.19 15.28 -7.08
CA LEU A 123 -6.42 15.99 -7.45
C LEU A 123 -6.45 16.35 -8.95
N ALA A 124 -5.31 16.67 -9.55
CA ALA A 124 -5.23 16.92 -10.98
C ALA A 124 -5.50 15.64 -11.80
N VAL A 125 -4.99 14.48 -11.35
CA VAL A 125 -5.26 13.17 -11.96
C VAL A 125 -6.74 12.81 -11.83
N GLN A 126 -7.36 12.99 -10.67
CA GLN A 126 -8.79 12.74 -10.49
C GLN A 126 -9.63 13.59 -11.46
N LYS A 127 -9.26 14.85 -11.66
CA LYS A 127 -9.95 15.74 -12.60
C LYS A 127 -9.84 15.26 -14.05
N GLU A 128 -8.71 14.65 -14.43
CA GLU A 128 -8.45 14.19 -15.80
C GLU A 128 -9.07 12.82 -16.08
N PHE A 129 -9.00 11.89 -15.13
CA PHE A 129 -9.38 10.48 -15.31
C PHE A 129 -10.69 10.08 -14.60
N GLY A 130 -11.32 11.00 -13.87
CA GLY A 130 -12.49 10.73 -13.05
C GLY A 130 -12.11 10.26 -11.65
N THR A 131 -11.27 9.22 -11.53
CA THR A 131 -10.74 8.71 -10.26
C THR A 131 -9.24 8.45 -10.34
N PHE A 132 -8.56 8.43 -9.21
CA PHE A 132 -7.17 7.99 -9.15
C PHE A 132 -7.05 6.47 -9.34
N ASP A 133 -8.08 5.73 -8.93
CA ASP A 133 -8.22 4.30 -9.16
C ASP A 133 -8.17 3.96 -10.66
N ALA A 134 -9.04 4.56 -11.48
CA ALA A 134 -9.07 4.33 -12.92
C ALA A 134 -7.71 4.61 -13.58
N TYR A 135 -7.04 5.69 -13.17
CA TYR A 135 -5.71 6.03 -13.63
C TYR A 135 -4.66 4.99 -13.22
N LEU A 136 -4.60 4.66 -11.92
CA LEU A 136 -3.54 3.82 -11.40
C LEU A 136 -3.66 2.37 -11.90
N TRP A 137 -4.88 1.82 -11.89
CA TRP A 137 -5.14 0.46 -12.35
C TRP A 137 -4.98 0.29 -13.87
N SER A 138 -4.98 1.36 -14.66
CA SER A 138 -4.71 1.29 -16.10
C SER A 138 -3.33 0.70 -16.42
N PHE A 139 -2.33 0.85 -15.54
CA PHE A 139 -0.98 0.31 -15.72
C PHE A 139 -0.92 -1.23 -15.67
N VAL A 140 -1.96 -1.88 -15.16
CA VAL A 140 -2.09 -3.35 -15.11
C VAL A 140 -3.31 -3.85 -15.89
N GLY A 141 -3.92 -3.00 -16.72
CA GLY A 141 -5.10 -3.38 -17.54
C GLY A 141 -6.37 -3.58 -16.71
N GLY A 142 -6.47 -2.95 -15.54
CA GLY A 142 -7.65 -2.99 -14.66
C GLY A 142 -7.82 -4.28 -13.86
N LYS A 143 -6.84 -5.18 -13.87
CA LYS A 143 -6.89 -6.48 -13.17
C LYS A 143 -5.55 -6.80 -12.50
N PRO A 144 -5.55 -7.51 -11.35
CA PRO A 144 -4.33 -7.96 -10.70
C PRO A 144 -3.48 -8.85 -11.61
N ILE A 145 -2.19 -8.59 -11.66
CA ILE A 145 -1.22 -9.50 -12.30
C ILE A 145 -0.91 -10.63 -11.33
N GLN A 146 -1.21 -11.88 -11.72
CA GLN A 146 -0.95 -13.07 -10.93
C GLN A 146 0.45 -13.60 -11.20
N ASN A 147 1.38 -13.40 -10.26
CA ASN A 147 2.74 -13.90 -10.37
C ASN A 147 2.88 -15.28 -9.68
N GLN A 148 3.83 -16.11 -10.15
CA GLN A 148 4.10 -17.47 -9.63
C GLN A 148 5.46 -17.50 -8.91
N ARG A 149 5.60 -16.70 -7.84
CA ARG A 149 6.86 -16.59 -7.08
C ARG A 149 7.04 -17.81 -6.17
N ARG A 150 8.17 -18.51 -6.28
CA ARG A 150 8.49 -19.67 -5.44
C ARG A 150 9.35 -19.33 -4.23
N LYS A 151 10.13 -18.25 -4.33
CA LYS A 151 11.00 -17.74 -3.27
C LYS A 151 11.08 -16.22 -3.33
N MET A 152 11.41 -15.58 -2.23
CA MET A 152 11.49 -14.11 -2.15
C MET A 152 12.52 -13.50 -3.13
N THR A 153 13.57 -14.25 -3.47
CA THR A 153 14.56 -13.83 -4.47
C THR A 153 14.02 -13.76 -5.90
N ASP A 154 12.85 -14.34 -6.17
CA ASP A 154 12.19 -14.28 -7.48
C ASP A 154 11.39 -12.97 -7.65
N VAL A 155 11.16 -12.24 -6.55
CA VAL A 155 10.44 -10.96 -6.56
C VAL A 155 11.40 -9.88 -7.06
N PRO A 156 11.14 -9.26 -8.22
CA PRO A 156 12.03 -8.23 -8.76
C PRO A 156 11.88 -6.92 -7.97
N ALA A 157 12.92 -6.09 -8.01
CA ALA A 157 12.85 -4.76 -7.42
C ALA A 157 11.95 -3.79 -8.23
N ARG A 158 11.68 -4.09 -9.51
CA ARG A 158 10.86 -3.31 -10.44
C ARG A 158 10.43 -4.14 -11.63
N THR A 159 9.41 -3.69 -12.34
CA THR A 159 8.88 -4.32 -13.56
C THR A 159 8.66 -3.27 -14.65
N THR A 160 8.35 -3.71 -15.87
CA THR A 160 7.97 -2.81 -16.97
C THR A 160 6.77 -1.92 -16.61
N GLN A 161 5.79 -2.48 -15.87
CA GLN A 161 4.61 -1.75 -15.42
C GLN A 161 4.98 -0.68 -14.38
N SER A 162 5.79 -1.03 -13.38
CA SER A 162 6.24 -0.05 -12.38
C SER A 162 7.14 1.02 -12.97
N ASP A 163 7.94 0.69 -14.00
CA ASP A 163 8.74 1.67 -14.76
C ASP A 163 7.84 2.65 -15.52
N ALA A 164 6.78 2.14 -16.17
CA ALA A 164 5.81 2.98 -16.88
C ALA A 164 5.04 3.88 -15.92
N MET A 165 4.53 3.33 -14.81
CA MET A 165 3.86 4.07 -13.75
C MET A 165 4.76 5.17 -13.17
N SER A 166 5.99 4.84 -12.82
CA SER A 166 6.97 5.80 -12.30
C SER A 166 7.21 6.96 -13.25
N ARG A 167 7.46 6.67 -14.53
CA ARG A 167 7.68 7.72 -15.55
C ARG A 167 6.48 8.66 -15.68
N ASP A 168 5.27 8.13 -15.70
CA ASP A 168 4.07 8.96 -15.85
C ASP A 168 3.78 9.77 -14.57
N LEU A 169 3.89 9.17 -13.39
CA LEU A 169 3.75 9.88 -12.12
C LEU A 169 4.77 11.01 -11.97
N LEU A 170 6.04 10.79 -12.35
CA LEU A 170 7.08 11.83 -12.32
C LEU A 170 6.75 12.97 -13.29
N ARG A 171 6.29 12.67 -14.51
CA ARG A 171 5.83 13.66 -15.49
C ARG A 171 4.68 14.50 -14.94
N ARG A 172 3.77 13.89 -14.15
CA ARG A 172 2.66 14.53 -13.46
C ARG A 172 3.06 15.22 -12.16
N ARG A 173 4.39 15.37 -11.93
CA ARG A 173 5.00 16.06 -10.77
C ARG A 173 4.86 15.35 -9.43
N PHE A 174 4.47 14.09 -9.38
CA PHE A 174 4.59 13.31 -8.15
C PHE A 174 6.05 13.18 -7.71
N LYS A 175 6.27 13.02 -6.43
CA LYS A 175 7.58 12.90 -5.78
C LYS A 175 7.66 11.60 -4.99
N PHE A 176 8.86 11.05 -4.84
CA PHE A 176 9.09 9.76 -4.18
C PHE A 176 8.30 8.62 -4.83
N VAL A 177 8.28 8.59 -6.16
CA VAL A 177 7.57 7.61 -6.98
C VAL A 177 8.53 6.94 -7.99
N GLY A 178 9.75 6.61 -7.54
CA GLY A 178 10.69 5.81 -8.35
C GLY A 178 10.14 4.40 -8.62
N SER A 179 10.65 3.72 -9.64
CA SER A 179 10.13 2.41 -10.08
C SER A 179 10.03 1.36 -8.98
N THR A 180 11.00 1.31 -8.06
CA THR A 180 10.96 0.39 -6.92
C THR A 180 9.83 0.74 -5.95
N ILE A 181 9.61 2.04 -5.69
CA ILE A 181 8.50 2.51 -4.84
C ILE A 181 7.16 2.22 -5.52
N CYS A 182 7.07 2.45 -6.84
CA CYS A 182 5.87 2.11 -7.61
C CYS A 182 5.58 0.61 -7.59
N TYR A 183 6.62 -0.23 -7.64
CA TYR A 183 6.42 -1.68 -7.53
C TYR A 183 5.93 -2.09 -6.15
N ALA A 184 6.50 -1.53 -5.08
CA ALA A 184 6.02 -1.73 -3.72
C ALA A 184 4.55 -1.28 -3.56
N LEU A 185 4.19 -0.13 -4.14
CA LEU A 185 2.80 0.33 -4.20
C LEU A 185 1.90 -0.68 -4.92
N MET A 186 2.33 -1.22 -6.06
CA MET A 186 1.56 -2.23 -6.80
C MET A 186 1.35 -3.50 -5.97
N GLN A 187 2.36 -3.93 -5.23
CA GLN A 187 2.25 -5.07 -4.30
C GLN A 187 1.29 -4.77 -3.14
N ALA A 188 1.47 -3.61 -2.49
CA ALA A 188 0.65 -3.20 -1.34
C ALA A 188 -0.84 -3.06 -1.67
N THR A 189 -1.14 -2.59 -2.89
CA THR A 189 -2.52 -2.31 -3.33
C THR A 189 -3.13 -3.42 -4.19
N GLY A 190 -2.50 -4.59 -4.25
CA GLY A 190 -3.03 -5.76 -4.95
C GLY A 190 -3.04 -5.69 -6.47
N MET A 191 -2.36 -4.70 -7.07
CA MET A 191 -2.17 -4.65 -8.53
C MET A 191 -1.33 -5.82 -9.04
N VAL A 192 -0.49 -6.39 -8.17
CA VAL A 192 0.25 -7.62 -8.42
C VAL A 192 0.10 -8.53 -7.20
N ASN A 193 -0.15 -9.82 -7.44
CA ASN A 193 -0.09 -10.84 -6.41
C ASN A 193 1.31 -11.44 -6.40
N ASP A 194 2.14 -10.99 -5.46
CA ASP A 194 3.51 -11.46 -5.25
C ASP A 194 3.65 -12.33 -3.99
N HIS A 195 2.54 -12.78 -3.41
CA HIS A 195 2.61 -13.85 -2.41
C HIS A 195 3.31 -15.07 -3.02
N LEU A 196 4.12 -15.75 -2.21
CA LEU A 196 4.72 -17.00 -2.67
C LEU A 196 3.64 -18.06 -2.93
N VAL A 197 3.82 -18.89 -3.95
CA VAL A 197 2.86 -19.98 -4.29
C VAL A 197 2.62 -20.95 -3.14
N THR A 198 3.53 -21.03 -2.17
CA THR A 198 3.39 -21.82 -0.94
C THR A 198 2.62 -21.08 0.16
N CYS A 199 2.39 -19.77 0.00
CA CYS A 199 1.64 -18.96 0.96
C CYS A 199 0.13 -19.09 0.67
N PRO A 200 -0.73 -19.33 1.67
CA PRO A 200 -2.17 -19.45 1.47
C PRO A 200 -2.79 -18.23 0.79
N ARG A 201 -2.27 -17.04 1.13
CA ARG A 201 -2.74 -15.78 0.56
C ARG A 201 -2.61 -15.72 -0.96
N HIS A 202 -1.62 -16.45 -1.55
CA HIS A 202 -1.48 -16.50 -3.01
C HIS A 202 -2.75 -17.05 -3.68
N ALA A 203 -3.25 -18.19 -3.20
CA ALA A 203 -4.46 -18.81 -3.76
C ALA A 203 -5.73 -18.04 -3.42
N GLU A 204 -5.80 -17.45 -2.21
CA GLU A 204 -6.95 -16.64 -1.78
C GLU A 204 -7.14 -15.36 -2.62
N LEU A 205 -6.07 -14.81 -3.17
CA LEU A 205 -6.07 -13.59 -3.99
C LEU A 205 -5.94 -13.87 -5.51
N ALA A 206 -6.00 -15.13 -5.91
CA ALA A 206 -5.95 -15.55 -7.31
C ALA A 206 -7.35 -15.49 -7.96
N HIS A 207 -7.86 -14.29 -8.21
CA HIS A 207 -9.18 -14.07 -8.87
C HIS A 207 -9.03 -13.34 -10.19
#